data_492396838c994f5e2d5b7148178f15e0
#
_entry.id   492396838c994f5e2d5b7148178f15e0
#
_cell.length_a   1.000
_cell.length_b   1.000
_cell.length_c   1.000
_cell.angle_alpha   90.00
_cell.angle_beta   90.00
_cell.angle_gamma   90.00
#
_symmetry.space_group_name_H-M   'P 1'
#
loop_
_entity.id
_entity.type
_entity.pdbx_description
1 polymer ?
#
loop_
_entity_poly.entity_id
_entity_poly.type
_entity_poly.pdbx_seq_one_letter_code
_entity_poly.pdbx_strand_id
1 'polypeptide(L)'
;MAKYILKYCNLKRGDIIIDREDSEESRKIRRFTHSDYSHARLYVNNSVMEANGLGVQSVNPQRILYDSPDDAVVLRCKEITEEQKINACLLARSEFSKEYSLSGSENTQYCFRLVAEAYQYAGIEITKTPTRCNANDFLNSEKLEVVQDMVREATEKDLAIAHEEGVLKDKGHYNKQTEVAVDMFTRIRAFVQENGGDAASIQDDGRLFSFLVENPKYDTGIAEILRGHEYFQLWKEHERTHPWELNATQLLSKYGDVSGTIAKQILDSCDGDNVIAWHMMHQITGQIYDEYHIESAKIYRDFYQEILHWNDRRRETAESVLAFLSRINCFDSEKY
;
A
#
# COMPACT_ATOMS: atom_id res chain seq x y z
N MET A 1 -20.50 -7.76 20.10
CA MET A 1 -21.20 -6.78 19.24
C MET A 1 -20.91 -7.17 17.80
N ALA A 2 -21.85 -6.94 16.89
CA ALA A 2 -21.60 -7.13 15.47
C ALA A 2 -20.48 -6.20 15.01
N LYS A 3 -19.62 -6.66 14.11
CA LYS A 3 -18.60 -5.85 13.44
C LYS A 3 -18.98 -5.72 11.98
N TYR A 4 -18.55 -4.68 11.37
CA TYR A 4 -18.82 -4.35 9.98
C TYR A 4 -17.52 -4.22 9.19
N ILE A 5 -17.60 -4.48 7.90
CA ILE A 5 -16.43 -4.44 6.99
C ILE A 5 -16.85 -3.88 5.63
N LEU A 6 -15.92 -3.28 4.94
CA LEU A 6 -16.14 -2.88 3.55
C LEU A 6 -16.30 -4.10 2.63
N LYS A 7 -17.16 -3.98 1.63
CA LYS A 7 -17.23 -4.91 0.49
C LYS A 7 -16.03 -4.67 -0.42
N TYR A 8 -14.84 -5.04 0.05
CA TYR A 8 -13.55 -4.73 -0.61
C TYR A 8 -13.47 -5.24 -2.06
N CYS A 9 -14.19 -6.31 -2.42
CA CYS A 9 -14.28 -6.78 -3.81
C CYS A 9 -14.99 -5.78 -4.75
N ASN A 10 -15.73 -4.81 -4.21
CA ASN A 10 -16.43 -3.77 -4.97
C ASN A 10 -15.64 -2.46 -5.02
N LEU A 11 -14.54 -2.35 -4.27
CA LEU A 11 -13.65 -1.20 -4.34
C LEU A 11 -12.97 -1.15 -5.71
N LYS A 12 -12.80 0.05 -6.21
CA LYS A 12 -12.07 0.33 -7.45
C LYS A 12 -10.87 1.22 -7.15
N ARG A 13 -9.80 1.05 -7.91
CA ARG A 13 -8.63 1.93 -7.82
C ARG A 13 -9.05 3.39 -7.82
N GLY A 14 -8.52 4.16 -6.89
CA GLY A 14 -8.88 5.56 -6.70
C GLY A 14 -10.10 5.79 -5.81
N ASP A 15 -10.81 4.76 -5.32
CA ASP A 15 -11.86 4.97 -4.34
C ASP A 15 -11.27 5.56 -3.05
N ILE A 16 -11.99 6.51 -2.48
CA ILE A 16 -11.64 7.18 -1.24
C ILE A 16 -12.54 6.60 -0.14
N ILE A 17 -11.93 6.09 0.90
CA ILE A 17 -12.65 5.62 2.09
C ILE A 17 -12.54 6.72 3.13
N ILE A 18 -13.67 7.23 3.59
CA ILE A 18 -13.73 8.15 4.71
C ILE A 18 -14.36 7.43 5.87
N ASP A 19 -13.71 7.44 7.03
CA ASP A 19 -14.21 6.70 8.17
C ASP A 19 -13.94 7.39 9.51
N ARG A 20 -14.43 6.75 10.54
CA ARG A 20 -14.19 7.13 11.94
C ARG A 20 -13.84 5.91 12.78
N GLU A 21 -12.99 6.13 13.74
CA GLU A 21 -12.66 5.18 14.79
C GLU A 21 -13.21 5.69 16.14
N ASP A 22 -13.39 4.79 17.09
CA ASP A 22 -13.77 5.19 18.46
C ASP A 22 -12.53 5.46 19.34
N SER A 23 -11.56 6.22 18.79
CA SER A 23 -10.40 6.72 19.53
C SER A 23 -10.65 8.13 20.08
N GLU A 24 -9.86 8.53 21.06
CA GLU A 24 -9.95 9.89 21.63
C GLU A 24 -9.53 10.93 20.59
N GLU A 25 -8.51 10.66 19.80
CA GLU A 25 -8.03 11.49 18.70
C GLU A 25 -9.10 11.67 17.63
N SER A 26 -9.73 10.59 17.21
CA SER A 26 -10.83 10.61 16.24
C SER A 26 -11.99 11.49 16.74
N ARG A 27 -12.36 11.35 18.02
CA ARG A 27 -13.41 12.19 18.62
C ARG A 27 -13.02 13.67 18.67
N LYS A 28 -11.75 14.01 18.94
CA LYS A 28 -11.23 15.39 18.92
C LYS A 28 -11.29 15.98 17.52
N ILE A 29 -10.84 15.24 16.51
CA ILE A 29 -10.85 15.66 15.10
C ILE A 29 -12.31 15.94 14.66
N ARG A 30 -13.21 15.01 14.90
CA ARG A 30 -14.65 15.17 14.54
C ARG A 30 -15.28 16.41 15.17
N ARG A 31 -15.00 16.66 16.44
CA ARG A 31 -15.47 17.89 17.12
C ARG A 31 -14.91 19.15 16.51
N PHE A 32 -13.61 19.16 16.21
CA PHE A 32 -12.94 20.32 15.63
C PHE A 32 -13.38 20.61 14.20
N THR A 33 -13.59 19.58 13.39
CA THR A 33 -13.98 19.70 11.97
C THR A 33 -15.51 19.76 11.77
N HIS A 34 -16.29 19.60 12.84
CA HIS A 34 -17.75 19.45 12.79
C HIS A 34 -18.20 18.40 11.75
N SER A 35 -17.50 17.28 11.71
CA SER A 35 -17.77 16.15 10.82
C SER A 35 -18.04 14.87 11.59
N ASP A 36 -18.80 13.97 10.99
CA ASP A 36 -19.01 12.63 11.54
C ASP A 36 -17.81 11.70 11.31
N TYR A 37 -16.89 12.08 10.46
CA TYR A 37 -15.71 11.30 10.09
C TYR A 37 -14.42 12.03 10.44
N SER A 38 -13.34 11.26 10.65
CA SER A 38 -12.06 11.78 11.13
C SER A 38 -10.87 11.31 10.33
N HIS A 39 -11.04 10.37 9.41
CA HIS A 39 -9.96 9.74 8.68
C HIS A 39 -10.29 9.54 7.21
N ALA A 40 -9.27 9.52 6.37
CA ALA A 40 -9.38 9.26 4.93
C ALA A 40 -8.29 8.29 4.47
N ARG A 41 -8.67 7.39 3.55
CA ARG A 41 -7.79 6.42 2.91
C ARG A 41 -8.02 6.41 1.41
N LEU A 42 -6.96 6.16 0.64
CA LEU A 42 -7.03 5.98 -0.81
C LEU A 42 -6.86 4.50 -1.14
N TYR A 43 -7.84 3.90 -1.82
CA TYR A 43 -7.72 2.53 -2.30
C TYR A 43 -6.85 2.46 -3.55
N VAL A 44 -5.73 1.75 -3.44
CA VAL A 44 -4.70 1.67 -4.48
C VAL A 44 -4.64 0.29 -5.14
N ASN A 45 -5.80 -0.32 -5.36
CA ASN A 45 -6.07 -1.60 -5.98
C ASN A 45 -6.06 -2.82 -5.02
N ASN A 46 -5.02 -3.06 -4.23
CA ASN A 46 -4.93 -4.22 -3.32
C ASN A 46 -4.82 -3.84 -1.85
N SER A 47 -4.57 -2.57 -1.61
CA SER A 47 -4.42 -2.00 -0.29
C SER A 47 -5.00 -0.60 -0.23
N VAL A 48 -5.04 -0.02 0.94
CA VAL A 48 -5.35 1.40 1.14
C VAL A 48 -4.10 2.12 1.63
N MET A 49 -3.85 3.30 1.06
CA MET A 49 -2.85 4.22 1.58
C MET A 49 -3.51 5.17 2.56
N GLU A 50 -2.89 5.34 3.72
CA GLU A 50 -3.35 6.23 4.78
C GLU A 50 -2.19 6.95 5.45
N ALA A 51 -2.46 8.06 6.12
CA ALA A 51 -1.54 8.70 7.04
C ALA A 51 -2.15 8.74 8.43
N ASN A 52 -1.46 8.18 9.41
CA ASN A 52 -1.89 8.14 10.81
C ASN A 52 -0.69 8.40 11.74
N GLY A 53 -0.82 8.23 13.05
CA GLY A 53 0.25 8.46 14.02
C GLY A 53 1.56 7.70 13.78
N LEU A 54 1.56 6.68 12.92
CA LEU A 54 2.74 5.94 12.49
C LEU A 54 3.35 6.47 11.17
N GLY A 55 2.75 7.51 10.59
CA GLY A 55 3.14 8.06 9.28
C GLY A 55 2.26 7.56 8.13
N VAL A 56 2.75 7.73 6.90
CA VAL A 56 2.09 7.24 5.70
C VAL A 56 2.39 5.76 5.52
N GLN A 57 1.34 4.95 5.44
CA GLN A 57 1.45 3.50 5.39
C GLN A 57 0.44 2.87 4.44
N SER A 58 0.68 1.61 4.10
CA SER A 58 -0.23 0.78 3.31
C SER A 58 -0.89 -0.27 4.21
N VAL A 59 -2.21 -0.37 4.17
CA VAL A 59 -3.00 -1.26 5.02
C VAL A 59 -3.89 -2.15 4.17
N ASN A 60 -4.04 -3.42 4.57
CA ASN A 60 -5.00 -4.31 3.94
C ASN A 60 -6.44 -3.92 4.35
N PRO A 61 -7.34 -3.58 3.41
CA PRO A 61 -8.71 -3.18 3.72
C PRO A 61 -9.53 -4.26 4.45
N GLN A 62 -9.18 -5.54 4.31
CA GLN A 62 -9.83 -6.64 5.02
C GLN A 62 -9.56 -6.64 6.54
N ARG A 63 -8.63 -5.84 7.01
CA ARG A 63 -8.27 -5.71 8.42
C ARG A 63 -8.96 -4.54 9.12
N ILE A 64 -9.67 -3.72 8.36
CA ILE A 64 -10.37 -2.56 8.89
C ILE A 64 -11.78 -2.98 9.25
N LEU A 65 -12.05 -3.04 10.55
CA LEU A 65 -13.35 -3.38 11.11
C LEU A 65 -14.00 -2.14 11.72
N TYR A 66 -15.30 -2.05 11.57
CA TYR A 66 -16.14 -0.96 12.08
C TYR A 66 -17.12 -1.47 13.12
N ASP A 67 -17.56 -0.59 14.00
CA ASP A 67 -18.58 -0.89 15.03
C ASP A 67 -20.00 -0.65 14.53
N SER A 68 -20.16 0.19 13.50
CA SER A 68 -21.42 0.52 12.86
C SER A 68 -21.27 0.57 11.34
N PRO A 69 -22.33 0.27 10.57
CA PRO A 69 -22.31 0.46 9.12
C PRO A 69 -22.13 1.93 8.71
N ASP A 70 -22.44 2.88 9.60
CA ASP A 70 -22.29 4.31 9.36
C ASP A 70 -20.88 4.83 9.69
N ASP A 71 -19.96 3.96 10.12
CA ASP A 71 -18.61 4.37 10.49
C ASP A 71 -17.70 4.57 9.27
N ALA A 72 -18.14 4.15 8.08
CA ALA A 72 -17.40 4.34 6.85
C ALA A 72 -18.30 4.68 5.67
N VAL A 73 -17.79 5.52 4.77
CA VAL A 73 -18.39 5.83 3.48
C VAL A 73 -17.31 5.73 2.39
N VAL A 74 -17.67 5.21 1.24
CA VAL A 74 -16.80 5.17 0.07
C VAL A 74 -17.22 6.25 -0.91
N LEU A 75 -16.26 7.07 -1.31
CA LEU A 75 -16.43 8.10 -2.32
C LEU A 75 -15.68 7.69 -3.58
N ARG A 76 -16.26 7.98 -4.73
CA ARG A 76 -15.66 7.72 -6.05
C ARG A 76 -15.67 8.99 -6.88
N CYS A 77 -14.58 9.25 -7.58
CA CYS A 77 -14.53 10.35 -8.52
C CYS A 77 -15.39 10.04 -9.76
N LYS A 78 -16.28 10.98 -10.12
CA LYS A 78 -17.27 10.81 -11.20
C LYS A 78 -16.61 10.78 -12.58
N GLU A 79 -15.61 11.63 -12.78
CA GLU A 79 -14.92 11.81 -14.05
C GLU A 79 -13.41 11.67 -13.85
N ILE A 80 -12.91 10.43 -13.96
CA ILE A 80 -11.49 10.12 -13.80
C ILE A 80 -11.09 9.03 -14.79
N THR A 81 -10.00 9.24 -15.50
CA THR A 81 -9.43 8.23 -16.40
C THR A 81 -8.62 7.19 -15.62
N GLU A 82 -8.36 6.02 -16.19
CA GLU A 82 -7.50 5.02 -15.56
C GLU A 82 -6.08 5.53 -15.34
N GLU A 83 -5.52 6.29 -16.27
CA GLU A 83 -4.22 6.94 -16.12
C GLU A 83 -4.19 7.89 -14.92
N GLN A 84 -5.21 8.70 -14.75
CA GLN A 84 -5.32 9.60 -13.59
C GLN A 84 -5.44 8.84 -12.27
N LYS A 85 -6.19 7.73 -12.24
CA LYS A 85 -6.24 6.85 -11.05
C LYS A 85 -4.87 6.28 -10.70
N ILE A 86 -4.14 5.81 -11.72
CA ILE A 86 -2.77 5.31 -11.55
C ILE A 86 -1.88 6.41 -10.98
N ASN A 87 -1.90 7.61 -11.55
CA ASN A 87 -1.09 8.74 -11.10
C ASN A 87 -1.40 9.14 -9.65
N ALA A 88 -2.69 9.19 -9.26
CA ALA A 88 -3.07 9.44 -7.88
C ALA A 88 -2.52 8.36 -6.92
N CYS A 89 -2.63 7.10 -7.30
CA CYS A 89 -2.12 5.98 -6.51
C CYS A 89 -0.58 6.00 -6.41
N LEU A 90 0.12 6.35 -7.49
CA LEU A 90 1.58 6.47 -7.51
C LEU A 90 2.06 7.58 -6.57
N LEU A 91 1.41 8.75 -6.58
CA LEU A 91 1.76 9.79 -5.61
C LEU A 91 1.52 9.32 -4.18
N ALA A 92 0.35 8.77 -3.87
CA ALA A 92 0.07 8.32 -2.50
C ALA A 92 1.10 7.29 -2.01
N ARG A 93 1.59 6.42 -2.89
CA ARG A 93 2.65 5.44 -2.58
C ARG A 93 4.03 6.08 -2.42
N SER A 94 4.34 7.11 -3.21
CA SER A 94 5.63 7.83 -3.08
C SER A 94 5.75 8.60 -1.77
N GLU A 95 4.61 8.87 -1.10
CA GLU A 95 4.55 9.50 0.21
C GLU A 95 4.79 8.51 1.38
N PHE A 96 4.93 7.21 1.07
CA PHE A 96 5.16 6.15 2.07
C PHE A 96 6.30 6.53 3.02
N SER A 97 6.13 6.21 4.30
CA SER A 97 7.03 6.53 5.42
C SER A 97 7.19 8.01 5.81
N LYS A 98 6.52 8.96 5.14
CA LYS A 98 6.48 10.34 5.65
C LYS A 98 5.82 10.38 7.03
N GLU A 99 6.34 11.25 7.89
CA GLU A 99 5.82 11.43 9.24
C GLU A 99 4.41 12.03 9.22
N TYR A 100 3.61 11.66 10.22
CA TYR A 100 2.28 12.24 10.40
C TYR A 100 2.37 13.59 11.11
N SER A 101 1.79 14.63 10.51
CA SER A 101 1.63 15.92 11.17
C SER A 101 0.54 16.76 10.50
N LEU A 102 -0.24 17.44 11.33
CA LEU A 102 -1.21 18.44 10.89
C LEU A 102 -0.57 19.79 10.55
N SER A 103 0.74 19.95 10.74
CA SER A 103 1.44 21.24 10.55
C SER A 103 1.52 21.70 9.10
N GLY A 104 1.33 20.80 8.16
CA GLY A 104 1.37 21.11 6.72
C GLY A 104 2.78 21.35 6.18
N SER A 105 3.85 20.93 6.89
CA SER A 105 5.21 20.99 6.37
C SER A 105 5.40 20.06 5.18
N GLU A 106 6.39 20.33 4.33
CA GLU A 106 6.67 19.54 3.11
C GLU A 106 7.02 18.07 3.41
N ASN A 107 7.56 17.82 4.61
CA ASN A 107 8.06 16.51 5.01
C ASN A 107 7.06 15.70 5.84
N THR A 108 5.84 16.18 5.98
CA THR A 108 4.81 15.52 6.77
C THR A 108 3.52 15.38 5.98
N GLN A 109 2.72 14.38 6.35
CA GLN A 109 1.40 14.16 5.77
C GLN A 109 0.35 13.97 6.86
N TYR A 110 -0.91 14.22 6.51
CA TYR A 110 -2.06 13.74 7.26
C TYR A 110 -3.11 13.15 6.29
N CYS A 111 -4.04 12.39 6.82
CA CYS A 111 -4.90 11.50 6.03
C CYS A 111 -5.63 12.18 4.87
N PHE A 112 -6.32 13.29 5.11
CA PHE A 112 -7.06 14.00 4.04
C PHE A 112 -6.13 14.69 3.04
N ARG A 113 -5.01 15.26 3.51
CA ARG A 113 -4.01 15.89 2.65
C ARG A 113 -3.40 14.88 1.67
N LEU A 114 -3.01 13.70 2.16
CA LEU A 114 -2.46 12.63 1.33
C LEU A 114 -3.38 12.34 0.14
N VAL A 115 -4.67 12.14 0.41
CA VAL A 115 -5.65 11.83 -0.64
C VAL A 115 -5.87 13.02 -1.56
N ALA A 116 -6.00 14.24 -1.01
CA ALA A 116 -6.23 15.45 -1.79
C ALA A 116 -5.07 15.77 -2.72
N GLU A 117 -3.82 15.68 -2.23
CA GLU A 117 -2.62 15.91 -3.04
C GLU A 117 -2.43 14.81 -4.09
N ALA A 118 -2.79 13.55 -3.80
CA ALA A 118 -2.78 12.47 -4.77
C ALA A 118 -3.70 12.77 -5.96
N TYR A 119 -4.91 13.22 -5.70
CA TYR A 119 -5.84 13.61 -6.76
C TYR A 119 -5.39 14.88 -7.50
N GLN A 120 -4.87 15.88 -6.79
CA GLN A 120 -4.33 17.09 -7.40
C GLN A 120 -3.17 16.78 -8.36
N TYR A 121 -2.27 15.88 -7.98
CA TYR A 121 -1.19 15.40 -8.85
C TYR A 121 -1.71 14.72 -10.12
N ALA A 122 -2.83 14.00 -10.01
CA ALA A 122 -3.53 13.43 -11.17
C ALA A 122 -4.32 14.45 -12.01
N GLY A 123 -4.25 15.73 -11.67
CA GLY A 123 -4.94 16.81 -12.37
C GLY A 123 -6.42 16.97 -12.00
N ILE A 124 -6.82 16.43 -10.83
CA ILE A 124 -8.21 16.50 -10.34
C ILE A 124 -8.26 17.23 -9.01
N GLU A 125 -8.92 18.37 -8.98
CA GLU A 125 -9.16 19.13 -7.75
C GLU A 125 -10.45 18.63 -7.07
N ILE A 126 -10.30 17.71 -6.11
CA ILE A 126 -11.43 17.22 -5.28
C ILE A 126 -11.73 18.14 -4.09
N THR A 127 -10.83 19.05 -3.76
CA THR A 127 -10.99 20.09 -2.74
C THR A 127 -10.21 21.34 -3.15
N LYS A 128 -10.70 22.51 -2.71
CA LYS A 128 -10.07 23.80 -3.01
C LYS A 128 -8.74 24.02 -2.29
N THR A 129 -8.54 23.34 -1.16
CA THR A 129 -7.36 23.55 -0.30
C THR A 129 -6.81 22.20 0.15
N PRO A 130 -6.04 21.49 -0.71
CA PRO A 130 -5.53 20.14 -0.40
C PRO A 130 -4.75 20.09 0.92
N THR A 131 -3.99 21.13 1.24
CA THR A 131 -3.16 21.19 2.45
C THR A 131 -3.93 21.50 3.75
N ARG A 132 -5.26 21.76 3.67
CA ARG A 132 -6.11 22.11 4.83
C ARG A 132 -7.53 21.56 4.68
N CYS A 133 -7.67 20.36 4.18
CA CYS A 133 -8.97 19.74 3.96
C CYS A 133 -9.34 18.77 5.09
N ASN A 134 -10.61 18.45 5.16
CA ASN A 134 -11.20 17.51 6.11
C ASN A 134 -12.34 16.71 5.44
N ALA A 135 -13.03 15.86 6.20
CA ALA A 135 -14.08 15.00 5.66
C ALA A 135 -15.22 15.77 4.95
N ASN A 136 -15.60 16.95 5.47
CA ASN A 136 -16.68 17.73 4.86
C ASN A 136 -16.31 18.27 3.48
N ASP A 137 -15.04 18.59 3.25
CA ASP A 137 -14.56 19.04 1.94
C ASP A 137 -14.73 17.94 0.88
N PHE A 138 -14.50 16.68 1.27
CA PHE A 138 -14.66 15.52 0.38
C PHE A 138 -16.15 15.18 0.18
N LEU A 139 -16.92 15.13 1.25
CA LEU A 139 -18.36 14.83 1.19
C LEU A 139 -19.16 15.86 0.38
N ASN A 140 -18.73 17.12 0.40
CA ASN A 140 -19.36 18.21 -0.34
C ASN A 140 -18.71 18.46 -1.72
N SER A 141 -17.75 17.66 -2.13
CA SER A 141 -17.09 17.81 -3.42
C SER A 141 -18.01 17.45 -4.57
N GLU A 142 -18.19 18.36 -5.52
CA GLU A 142 -18.97 18.12 -6.74
C GLU A 142 -18.33 17.03 -7.63
N LYS A 143 -17.03 16.79 -7.46
CA LYS A 143 -16.27 15.77 -8.21
C LYS A 143 -16.48 14.36 -7.70
N LEU A 144 -16.96 14.21 -6.48
CA LEU A 144 -17.11 12.91 -5.81
C LEU A 144 -18.58 12.50 -5.74
N GLU A 145 -18.82 11.22 -5.68
CA GLU A 145 -20.13 10.63 -5.39
C GLU A 145 -19.99 9.54 -4.35
N VAL A 146 -21.03 9.36 -3.54
CA VAL A 146 -21.10 8.27 -2.57
C VAL A 146 -21.42 6.98 -3.29
N VAL A 147 -20.57 5.97 -3.11
CA VAL A 147 -20.83 4.62 -3.57
C VAL A 147 -21.71 3.92 -2.53
N GLN A 148 -22.94 3.62 -2.91
CA GLN A 148 -23.93 3.04 -2.01
C GLN A 148 -23.61 1.57 -1.68
N ASP A 149 -24.10 1.11 -0.51
CA ASP A 149 -24.07 -0.29 -0.10
C ASP A 149 -22.64 -0.90 -0.07
N MET A 150 -21.66 -0.13 0.41
CA MET A 150 -20.27 -0.58 0.48
C MET A 150 -19.88 -1.20 1.82
N VAL A 151 -20.72 -1.12 2.84
CA VAL A 151 -20.49 -1.69 4.17
C VAL A 151 -21.44 -2.85 4.39
N ARG A 152 -20.96 -3.93 4.99
CA ARG A 152 -21.77 -5.09 5.40
C ARG A 152 -21.36 -5.60 6.77
N GLU A 153 -22.19 -6.39 7.40
CA GLU A 153 -21.82 -7.13 8.61
C GLU A 153 -20.68 -8.11 8.29
N ALA A 154 -19.69 -8.18 9.18
CA ALA A 154 -18.55 -9.06 9.06
C ALA A 154 -18.96 -10.50 9.40
N THR A 155 -18.58 -11.44 8.56
CA THR A 155 -18.72 -12.88 8.82
C THR A 155 -17.63 -13.38 9.76
N GLU A 156 -17.78 -14.58 10.32
CA GLU A 156 -16.71 -15.23 11.10
C GLU A 156 -15.40 -15.35 10.30
N LYS A 157 -15.48 -15.58 8.99
CA LYS A 157 -14.31 -15.62 8.10
C LYS A 157 -13.63 -14.26 7.99
N ASP A 158 -14.40 -13.17 7.89
CA ASP A 158 -13.84 -11.81 7.87
C ASP A 158 -13.13 -11.49 9.18
N LEU A 159 -13.75 -11.85 10.30
CA LEU A 159 -13.14 -11.67 11.63
C LEU A 159 -11.85 -12.48 11.78
N ALA A 160 -11.84 -13.71 11.29
CA ALA A 160 -10.64 -14.55 11.30
C ALA A 160 -9.51 -13.90 10.49
N ILE A 161 -9.79 -13.37 9.29
CA ILE A 161 -8.81 -12.66 8.46
C ILE A 161 -8.33 -11.38 9.16
N ALA A 162 -9.25 -10.59 9.72
CA ALA A 162 -8.91 -9.33 10.38
C ALA A 162 -8.03 -9.54 11.64
N HIS A 163 -8.18 -10.67 12.30
CA HIS A 163 -7.42 -11.05 13.50
C HIS A 163 -6.37 -12.13 13.26
N GLU A 164 -6.07 -12.46 11.98
CA GLU A 164 -5.10 -13.49 11.64
C GLU A 164 -3.73 -13.17 12.25
N GLU A 165 -3.13 -14.20 12.88
CA GLU A 165 -1.78 -14.12 13.42
C GLU A 165 -0.72 -14.43 12.33
N GLY A 166 0.53 -14.18 12.64
CA GLY A 166 1.66 -14.46 11.76
C GLY A 166 2.28 -13.20 11.17
N VAL A 167 2.53 -13.18 9.86
CA VAL A 167 3.12 -12.00 9.16
C VAL A 167 2.30 -10.74 9.39
N LEU A 168 0.99 -10.90 9.56
CA LEU A 168 0.04 -9.82 9.82
C LEU A 168 -0.26 -9.63 11.32
N LYS A 169 0.47 -10.31 12.20
CA LYS A 169 0.26 -10.27 13.63
C LYS A 169 0.32 -8.84 14.17
N ASP A 170 -0.62 -8.52 15.04
CA ASP A 170 -0.77 -7.25 15.75
C ASP A 170 -1.02 -6.04 14.84
N LYS A 171 -0.09 -5.73 13.93
CA LYS A 171 -0.12 -4.53 13.11
C LYS A 171 -0.32 -4.81 11.63
N GLY A 172 -0.21 -6.07 11.23
CA GLY A 172 -0.24 -6.50 9.85
C GLY A 172 1.08 -6.34 9.12
N HIS A 173 1.16 -6.99 7.96
CA HIS A 173 2.37 -7.00 7.13
C HIS A 173 2.80 -5.58 6.72
N TYR A 174 1.83 -4.75 6.32
CA TYR A 174 2.10 -3.38 5.87
C TYR A 174 2.60 -2.48 7.00
N ASN A 175 2.10 -2.67 8.24
CA ASN A 175 2.61 -1.92 9.39
C ASN A 175 4.03 -2.33 9.73
N LYS A 176 4.34 -3.63 9.69
CA LYS A 176 5.72 -4.11 9.85
C LYS A 176 6.64 -3.52 8.78
N GLN A 177 6.18 -3.49 7.52
CA GLN A 177 6.95 -2.89 6.43
C GLN A 177 7.23 -1.42 6.68
N THR A 178 6.25 -0.66 7.16
CA THR A 178 6.41 0.76 7.53
C THR A 178 7.43 0.92 8.66
N GLU A 179 7.30 0.15 9.74
CA GLU A 179 8.22 0.21 10.88
C GLU A 179 9.67 -0.07 10.46
N VAL A 180 9.85 -1.08 9.65
CA VAL A 180 11.17 -1.49 9.15
C VAL A 180 11.75 -0.44 8.21
N ALA A 181 10.92 0.17 7.34
CA ALA A 181 11.36 1.26 6.48
C ALA A 181 11.78 2.50 7.30
N VAL A 182 10.99 2.88 8.31
CA VAL A 182 11.32 4.00 9.21
C VAL A 182 12.63 3.73 9.96
N ASP A 183 12.85 2.51 10.47
CA ASP A 183 14.10 2.13 11.13
C ASP A 183 15.30 2.26 10.17
N MET A 184 15.15 1.75 8.94
CA MET A 184 16.17 1.85 7.91
C MET A 184 16.59 3.30 7.64
N PHE A 185 15.63 4.18 7.35
CA PHE A 185 15.92 5.59 7.09
C PHE A 185 16.45 6.32 8.34
N THR A 186 16.03 5.92 9.53
CA THR A 186 16.56 6.47 10.78
C THR A 186 18.03 6.13 10.95
N ARG A 187 18.43 4.88 10.69
CA ARG A 187 19.85 4.46 10.72
C ARG A 187 20.69 5.17 9.67
N ILE A 188 20.16 5.31 8.46
CA ILE A 188 20.86 6.04 7.38
C ILE A 188 21.09 7.49 7.78
N ARG A 189 20.05 8.18 8.28
CA ARG A 189 20.18 9.58 8.74
C ARG A 189 21.18 9.72 9.88
N ALA A 190 21.12 8.84 10.87
CA ALA A 190 22.07 8.85 11.98
C ALA A 190 23.51 8.70 11.49
N PHE A 191 23.76 7.72 10.61
CA PHE A 191 25.09 7.53 10.01
C PHE A 191 25.61 8.77 9.27
N VAL A 192 24.77 9.40 8.46
CA VAL A 192 25.15 10.61 7.72
C VAL A 192 25.47 11.76 8.67
N GLN A 193 24.65 11.97 9.72
CA GLN A 193 24.86 13.02 10.73
C GLN A 193 26.13 12.79 11.55
N GLU A 194 26.39 11.57 12.00
CA GLU A 194 27.60 11.18 12.71
C GLU A 194 28.88 11.40 11.90
N ASN A 195 28.76 11.32 10.56
CA ASN A 195 29.87 11.58 9.63
C ASN A 195 29.87 13.03 9.07
N GLY A 196 29.17 13.95 9.74
CA GLY A 196 29.21 15.38 9.46
C GLY A 196 28.41 15.83 8.23
N GLY A 197 27.44 15.04 7.80
CA GLY A 197 26.51 15.38 6.71
C GLY A 197 25.18 15.94 7.18
N ASP A 198 24.48 16.62 6.30
CA ASP A 198 23.09 17.01 6.49
C ASP A 198 22.17 15.92 5.93
N ALA A 199 21.46 15.26 6.82
CA ALA A 199 20.56 14.15 6.50
C ALA A 199 19.09 14.57 6.41
N ALA A 200 18.76 15.84 6.56
CA ALA A 200 17.36 16.32 6.66
C ALA A 200 16.53 16.00 5.40
N SER A 201 17.16 15.91 4.25
CA SER A 201 16.50 15.60 2.99
C SER A 201 16.24 14.11 2.75
N ILE A 202 16.89 13.21 3.50
CA ILE A 202 16.82 11.76 3.28
C ILE A 202 15.57 11.21 3.96
N GLN A 203 14.46 11.11 3.23
CA GLN A 203 13.16 10.69 3.77
C GLN A 203 12.54 9.50 3.03
N ASP A 204 12.95 9.28 1.78
CA ASP A 204 12.49 8.24 0.90
C ASP A 204 13.62 7.79 -0.04
N ASP A 205 13.38 6.74 -0.82
CA ASP A 205 14.35 6.16 -1.74
C ASP A 205 14.82 7.17 -2.79
N GLY A 206 13.94 7.97 -3.37
CA GLY A 206 14.27 8.95 -4.38
C GLY A 206 15.22 10.02 -3.85
N ARG A 207 14.94 10.52 -2.64
CA ARG A 207 15.78 11.51 -1.95
C ARG A 207 17.10 10.92 -1.47
N LEU A 208 17.10 9.65 -1.06
CA LEU A 208 18.33 8.94 -0.74
C LEU A 208 19.27 8.89 -1.94
N PHE A 209 18.77 8.51 -3.12
CA PHE A 209 19.60 8.43 -4.31
C PHE A 209 20.05 9.80 -4.81
N SER A 210 19.18 10.81 -4.76
CA SER A 210 19.58 12.20 -5.06
C SER A 210 20.71 12.66 -4.14
N PHE A 211 20.59 12.38 -2.84
CA PHE A 211 21.63 12.70 -1.86
C PHE A 211 22.94 11.97 -2.16
N LEU A 212 22.90 10.66 -2.49
CA LEU A 212 24.09 9.86 -2.76
C LEU A 212 24.82 10.27 -4.03
N VAL A 213 24.08 10.66 -5.07
CA VAL A 213 24.68 11.20 -6.31
C VAL A 213 25.48 12.46 -6.02
N GLU A 214 24.95 13.35 -5.17
CA GLU A 214 25.63 14.59 -4.76
C GLU A 214 26.74 14.33 -3.72
N ASN A 215 26.63 13.27 -2.93
CA ASN A 215 27.48 12.98 -1.80
C ASN A 215 27.97 11.52 -1.77
N PRO A 216 28.69 11.04 -2.80
CA PRO A 216 29.06 9.63 -2.96
C PRO A 216 29.96 9.09 -1.84
N LYS A 217 30.60 9.95 -1.08
CA LYS A 217 31.44 9.54 0.07
C LYS A 217 30.66 8.77 1.17
N TYR A 218 29.33 8.90 1.23
CA TYR A 218 28.49 8.19 2.22
C TYR A 218 28.02 6.83 1.72
N ASP A 219 28.15 6.54 0.42
CA ASP A 219 27.56 5.36 -0.19
C ASP A 219 28.03 4.04 0.45
N THR A 220 29.32 3.88 0.71
CA THR A 220 29.85 2.63 1.30
C THR A 220 29.19 2.31 2.65
N GLY A 221 29.09 3.29 3.55
CA GLY A 221 28.50 3.07 4.86
C GLY A 221 26.99 2.88 4.79
N ILE A 222 26.30 3.59 3.89
CA ILE A 222 24.87 3.38 3.66
C ILE A 222 24.63 2.00 3.05
N ALA A 223 25.44 1.55 2.10
CA ALA A 223 25.35 0.21 1.52
C ALA A 223 25.54 -0.89 2.58
N GLU A 224 26.40 -0.69 3.57
CA GLU A 224 26.56 -1.64 4.69
C GLU A 224 25.28 -1.71 5.54
N ILE A 225 24.64 -0.57 5.84
CA ILE A 225 23.37 -0.52 6.55
C ILE A 225 22.30 -1.28 5.76
N LEU A 226 22.17 -1.02 4.45
CA LEU A 226 21.17 -1.64 3.59
C LEU A 226 21.34 -3.15 3.52
N ARG A 227 22.57 -3.67 3.33
CA ARG A 227 22.83 -5.12 3.20
C ARG A 227 22.40 -5.91 4.43
N GLY A 228 22.50 -5.34 5.62
CA GLY A 228 22.15 -5.98 6.87
C GLY A 228 20.70 -5.76 7.30
N HIS A 229 19.92 -4.97 6.57
CA HIS A 229 18.62 -4.51 7.04
C HIS A 229 17.48 -5.46 6.65
N GLU A 230 16.58 -5.75 7.60
CA GLU A 230 15.46 -6.68 7.38
C GLU A 230 14.46 -6.22 6.30
N TYR A 231 14.42 -4.94 5.95
CA TYR A 231 13.58 -4.40 4.88
C TYR A 231 13.70 -5.22 3.58
N PHE A 232 14.93 -5.58 3.21
CA PHE A 232 15.21 -6.35 2.00
C PHE A 232 14.90 -7.83 2.12
N GLN A 233 14.41 -8.31 3.29
CA GLN A 233 14.06 -9.70 3.54
C GLN A 233 12.56 -9.92 3.80
N LEU A 234 11.77 -8.84 3.93
CA LEU A 234 10.34 -8.94 4.29
C LEU A 234 9.54 -9.79 3.31
N TRP A 235 9.79 -9.68 2.00
CA TRP A 235 9.10 -10.46 0.99
C TRP A 235 9.42 -11.97 1.08
N LYS A 236 10.63 -12.33 1.54
CA LYS A 236 11.03 -13.74 1.75
C LYS A 236 10.25 -14.36 2.91
N GLU A 237 9.87 -13.57 3.91
CA GLU A 237 8.98 -14.04 4.97
C GLU A 237 7.58 -14.32 4.45
N HIS A 238 7.06 -13.48 3.55
CA HIS A 238 5.80 -13.76 2.86
C HIS A 238 5.88 -15.07 2.06
N GLU A 239 6.92 -15.26 1.26
CA GLU A 239 7.15 -16.50 0.51
C GLU A 239 7.16 -17.73 1.45
N ARG A 240 7.86 -17.64 2.58
CA ARG A 240 7.97 -18.71 3.57
C ARG A 240 6.62 -19.05 4.22
N THR A 241 5.79 -18.06 4.47
CA THR A 241 4.47 -18.24 5.11
C THR A 241 3.36 -18.56 4.12
N HIS A 242 3.57 -18.29 2.83
CA HIS A 242 2.60 -18.52 1.75
C HIS A 242 3.17 -19.39 0.60
N PRO A 243 3.76 -20.55 0.90
CA PRO A 243 4.44 -21.36 -0.12
C PRO A 243 3.51 -21.87 -1.22
N TRP A 244 2.20 -21.92 -0.96
CA TRP A 244 1.19 -22.30 -1.95
C TRP A 244 1.03 -21.28 -3.09
N GLU A 245 1.45 -20.03 -2.90
CA GLU A 245 1.43 -19.02 -3.97
C GLU A 245 2.48 -19.32 -5.06
N LEU A 246 3.44 -20.18 -4.75
CA LEU A 246 4.50 -20.61 -5.66
C LEU A 246 4.39 -22.08 -6.08
N ASN A 247 3.28 -22.75 -5.72
CA ASN A 247 3.09 -24.17 -6.01
C ASN A 247 1.62 -24.49 -6.27
N ALA A 248 1.29 -24.72 -7.52
CA ALA A 248 -0.08 -24.98 -7.97
C ALA A 248 -0.75 -26.17 -7.25
N THR A 249 0.01 -27.25 -6.99
CA THR A 249 -0.51 -28.42 -6.27
C THR A 249 -0.85 -28.07 -4.81
N GLN A 250 -0.01 -27.31 -4.14
CA GLN A 250 -0.27 -26.88 -2.77
C GLN A 250 -1.46 -25.91 -2.71
N LEU A 251 -1.59 -25.00 -3.69
CA LEU A 251 -2.72 -24.09 -3.79
C LEU A 251 -4.04 -24.86 -3.95
N LEU A 252 -4.09 -25.79 -4.90
CA LEU A 252 -5.25 -26.65 -5.12
C LEU A 252 -5.59 -27.47 -3.88
N SER A 253 -4.58 -28.09 -3.25
CA SER A 253 -4.78 -28.92 -2.05
C SER A 253 -5.27 -28.09 -0.85
N LYS A 254 -4.76 -26.88 -0.68
CA LYS A 254 -5.11 -26.00 0.46
C LYS A 254 -6.52 -25.43 0.34
N TYR A 255 -6.94 -25.03 -0.85
CA TYR A 255 -8.14 -24.24 -1.05
C TYR A 255 -9.28 -25.00 -1.77
N GLY A 256 -9.04 -26.19 -2.33
CA GLY A 256 -10.07 -27.02 -2.93
C GLY A 256 -10.93 -26.25 -3.95
N ASP A 257 -12.24 -26.24 -3.74
CA ASP A 257 -13.23 -25.65 -4.66
C ASP A 257 -13.05 -24.13 -4.87
N VAL A 258 -12.43 -23.43 -3.91
CA VAL A 258 -12.19 -21.97 -4.00
C VAL A 258 -10.83 -21.63 -4.59
N SER A 259 -10.03 -22.61 -4.99
CA SER A 259 -8.68 -22.40 -5.55
C SER A 259 -8.68 -21.46 -6.75
N GLY A 260 -9.73 -21.51 -7.59
CA GLY A 260 -9.89 -20.62 -8.75
C GLY A 260 -10.07 -19.15 -8.34
N THR A 261 -10.80 -18.91 -7.26
CA THR A 261 -10.97 -17.55 -6.70
C THR A 261 -9.67 -17.04 -6.13
N ILE A 262 -8.95 -17.87 -5.38
CA ILE A 262 -7.64 -17.51 -4.82
C ILE A 262 -6.61 -17.25 -5.94
N ALA A 263 -6.57 -18.09 -6.96
CA ALA A 263 -5.68 -17.88 -8.11
C ALA A 263 -5.95 -16.54 -8.82
N LYS A 264 -7.22 -16.15 -9.01
CA LYS A 264 -7.57 -14.82 -9.54
C LYS A 264 -7.10 -13.70 -8.65
N GLN A 265 -7.27 -13.80 -7.32
CA GLN A 265 -6.77 -12.80 -6.38
C GLN A 265 -5.24 -12.67 -6.44
N ILE A 266 -4.52 -13.79 -6.60
CA ILE A 266 -3.07 -13.76 -6.81
C ILE A 266 -2.74 -13.01 -8.11
N LEU A 267 -3.40 -13.32 -9.23
CA LEU A 267 -3.19 -12.61 -10.50
C LEU A 267 -3.45 -11.11 -10.37
N ASP A 268 -4.59 -10.73 -9.78
CA ASP A 268 -4.91 -9.33 -9.54
C ASP A 268 -3.83 -8.62 -8.72
N SER A 269 -3.22 -9.33 -7.75
CA SER A 269 -2.10 -8.80 -6.97
C SER A 269 -0.82 -8.70 -7.79
N CYS A 270 -0.60 -9.61 -8.74
CA CYS A 270 0.56 -9.61 -9.63
C CYS A 270 0.51 -8.50 -10.71
N ASP A 271 -0.67 -7.95 -10.97
CA ASP A 271 -0.89 -6.84 -11.91
C ASP A 271 -1.09 -5.49 -11.21
N GLY A 272 -0.90 -5.46 -9.90
CA GLY A 272 -1.12 -4.25 -9.09
C GLY A 272 -0.08 -3.14 -9.33
N ASP A 273 -0.43 -1.92 -8.93
CA ASP A 273 0.43 -0.73 -9.07
C ASP A 273 1.79 -0.90 -8.39
N ASN A 274 1.89 -1.75 -7.37
CA ASN A 274 3.17 -2.10 -6.75
C ASN A 274 4.17 -2.67 -7.75
N VAL A 275 3.70 -3.50 -8.68
CA VAL A 275 4.56 -4.15 -9.68
C VAL A 275 5.10 -3.11 -10.65
N ILE A 276 4.27 -2.15 -11.05
CA ILE A 276 4.69 -1.01 -11.87
C ILE A 276 5.78 -0.23 -11.12
N ALA A 277 5.55 0.08 -9.85
CA ALA A 277 6.53 0.78 -9.02
C ALA A 277 7.86 -0.02 -8.89
N TRP A 278 7.79 -1.34 -8.71
CA TRP A 278 9.00 -2.18 -8.65
C TRP A 278 9.78 -2.18 -9.97
N HIS A 279 9.10 -2.25 -11.13
CA HIS A 279 9.75 -2.12 -12.43
C HIS A 279 10.42 -0.76 -12.59
N MET A 280 9.73 0.32 -12.24
CA MET A 280 10.29 1.67 -12.30
C MET A 280 11.51 1.80 -11.39
N MET A 281 11.43 1.34 -10.16
CA MET A 281 12.54 1.42 -9.21
C MET A 281 13.72 0.55 -9.63
N HIS A 282 13.47 -0.65 -10.15
CA HIS A 282 14.53 -1.48 -10.75
C HIS A 282 15.27 -0.74 -11.87
N GLN A 283 14.54 -0.10 -12.77
CA GLN A 283 15.10 0.65 -13.89
C GLN A 283 15.88 1.88 -13.40
N ILE A 284 15.30 2.70 -12.51
CA ILE A 284 15.92 3.91 -11.97
C ILE A 284 17.21 3.57 -11.23
N THR A 285 17.16 2.58 -10.34
CA THR A 285 18.34 2.19 -9.55
C THR A 285 19.42 1.56 -10.41
N GLY A 286 19.02 0.84 -11.47
CA GLY A 286 19.96 0.35 -12.48
C GLY A 286 20.68 1.49 -13.20
N GLN A 287 19.96 2.51 -13.66
CA GLN A 287 20.56 3.68 -14.32
C GLN A 287 21.51 4.44 -13.38
N ILE A 288 21.12 4.64 -12.12
CA ILE A 288 21.95 5.32 -11.11
C ILE A 288 23.24 4.53 -10.87
N TYR A 289 23.15 3.20 -10.76
CA TYR A 289 24.35 2.38 -10.59
C TYR A 289 25.26 2.43 -11.82
N ASP A 290 24.72 2.31 -13.01
CA ASP A 290 25.49 2.29 -14.25
C ASP A 290 26.19 3.63 -14.51
N GLU A 291 25.56 4.76 -14.16
CA GLU A 291 26.08 6.10 -14.40
C GLU A 291 27.01 6.59 -13.27
N TYR A 292 26.64 6.37 -12.00
CA TYR A 292 27.33 6.96 -10.84
C TYR A 292 28.08 5.93 -9.99
N HIS A 293 27.93 4.63 -10.27
CA HIS A 293 28.52 3.53 -9.52
C HIS A 293 28.18 3.52 -8.03
N ILE A 294 26.95 3.96 -7.68
CA ILE A 294 26.42 3.99 -6.32
C ILE A 294 26.04 2.55 -5.91
N GLU A 295 26.78 1.96 -4.96
CA GLU A 295 26.59 0.57 -4.51
C GLU A 295 25.21 0.37 -3.83
N SER A 296 24.74 1.39 -3.11
CA SER A 296 23.38 1.40 -2.54
C SER A 296 22.31 1.24 -3.63
N ALA A 297 22.47 1.87 -4.79
CA ALA A 297 21.56 1.74 -5.91
C ALA A 297 21.58 0.31 -6.49
N LYS A 298 22.75 -0.34 -6.54
CA LYS A 298 22.85 -1.75 -6.93
C LYS A 298 22.09 -2.67 -5.99
N ILE A 299 22.18 -2.45 -4.67
CA ILE A 299 21.45 -3.24 -3.66
C ILE A 299 19.94 -3.15 -3.91
N TYR A 300 19.42 -1.96 -4.16
CA TYR A 300 18.00 -1.76 -4.47
C TYR A 300 17.61 -2.38 -5.82
N ARG A 301 18.44 -2.25 -6.86
CA ARG A 301 18.21 -2.88 -8.16
C ARG A 301 18.08 -4.41 -8.01
N ASP A 302 19.04 -5.03 -7.32
CA ASP A 302 19.08 -6.46 -7.15
C ASP A 302 17.87 -6.95 -6.31
N PHE A 303 17.48 -6.18 -5.29
CA PHE A 303 16.26 -6.41 -4.50
C PHE A 303 14.98 -6.35 -5.35
N TYR A 304 14.81 -5.31 -6.18
CA TYR A 304 13.63 -5.22 -7.04
C TYR A 304 13.61 -6.31 -8.11
N GLN A 305 14.76 -6.72 -8.61
CA GLN A 305 14.85 -7.86 -9.52
C GLN A 305 14.38 -9.16 -8.86
N GLU A 306 14.77 -9.42 -7.61
CA GLU A 306 14.33 -10.59 -6.86
C GLU A 306 12.80 -10.58 -6.62
N ILE A 307 12.24 -9.43 -6.22
CA ILE A 307 10.80 -9.28 -6.00
C ILE A 307 10.01 -9.49 -7.31
N LEU A 308 10.47 -8.93 -8.41
CA LEU A 308 9.82 -9.10 -9.72
C LEU A 308 9.83 -10.57 -10.14
N HIS A 309 10.95 -11.26 -9.99
CA HIS A 309 11.03 -12.69 -10.28
C HIS A 309 10.10 -13.53 -9.37
N TRP A 310 10.01 -13.19 -8.09
CA TRP A 310 9.05 -13.83 -7.18
C TRP A 310 7.60 -13.59 -7.63
N ASN A 311 7.27 -12.38 -8.05
CA ASN A 311 5.94 -12.04 -8.55
C ASN A 311 5.59 -12.82 -9.82
N ASP A 312 6.53 -12.99 -10.75
CA ASP A 312 6.34 -13.79 -11.97
C ASP A 312 6.04 -15.26 -11.64
N ARG A 313 6.73 -15.84 -10.68
CA ARG A 313 6.48 -17.22 -10.22
C ARG A 313 5.08 -17.37 -9.59
N ARG A 314 4.60 -16.38 -8.87
CA ARG A 314 3.23 -16.35 -8.32
C ARG A 314 2.19 -16.31 -9.45
N ARG A 315 2.44 -15.47 -10.45
CA ARG A 315 1.62 -15.40 -11.67
C ARG A 315 1.54 -16.74 -12.38
N GLU A 316 2.67 -17.36 -12.67
CA GLU A 316 2.75 -18.66 -13.34
C GLU A 316 1.98 -19.76 -12.57
N THR A 317 2.07 -19.73 -11.25
CA THR A 317 1.34 -20.65 -10.38
C THR A 317 -0.17 -20.44 -10.50
N ALA A 318 -0.64 -19.22 -10.43
CA ALA A 318 -2.05 -18.87 -10.50
C ALA A 318 -2.65 -19.20 -11.88
N GLU A 319 -1.93 -18.88 -12.96
CA GLU A 319 -2.31 -19.22 -14.32
C GLU A 319 -2.40 -20.74 -14.53
N SER A 320 -1.45 -21.49 -13.98
CA SER A 320 -1.44 -22.96 -14.03
C SER A 320 -2.67 -23.57 -13.34
N VAL A 321 -3.07 -23.02 -12.18
CA VAL A 321 -4.27 -23.45 -11.46
C VAL A 321 -5.53 -23.16 -12.28
N LEU A 322 -5.67 -21.96 -12.83
CA LEU A 322 -6.84 -21.58 -13.64
C LEU A 322 -6.93 -22.41 -14.92
N ALA A 323 -5.81 -22.67 -15.60
CA ALA A 323 -5.76 -23.53 -16.77
C ALA A 323 -6.14 -24.98 -16.44
N PHE A 324 -5.71 -25.50 -15.30
CA PHE A 324 -6.11 -26.83 -14.82
C PHE A 324 -7.61 -26.92 -14.56
N LEU A 325 -8.18 -25.97 -13.81
CA LEU A 325 -9.60 -25.94 -13.47
C LEU A 325 -10.50 -25.77 -14.71
N SER A 326 -10.07 -24.99 -15.70
CA SER A 326 -10.81 -24.82 -16.94
C SER A 326 -10.91 -26.12 -17.74
N ARG A 327 -9.85 -26.93 -17.75
CA ARG A 327 -9.84 -28.25 -18.41
C ARG A 327 -10.81 -29.23 -17.75
N ILE A 328 -10.85 -29.27 -16.42
CA ILE A 328 -11.78 -30.15 -15.68
C ILE A 328 -13.23 -29.75 -15.98
N ASN A 329 -13.57 -28.47 -15.94
CA ASN A 329 -14.91 -27.98 -16.21
C ASN A 329 -15.36 -28.23 -17.67
N CYS A 330 -14.45 -28.28 -18.64
CA CYS A 330 -14.75 -28.69 -20.00
C CYS A 330 -15.10 -30.18 -20.10
N PHE A 331 -14.45 -31.04 -19.31
CA PHE A 331 -14.76 -32.48 -19.30
C PHE A 331 -16.14 -32.79 -18.68
N ASP A 332 -16.60 -31.99 -17.72
CA ASP A 332 -17.93 -32.17 -17.10
C ASP A 332 -19.07 -31.66 -18.01
N SER A 333 -18.80 -30.70 -18.90
CA SER A 333 -19.80 -30.17 -19.84
C SER A 333 -20.04 -31.05 -21.07
N GLU A 334 -19.18 -32.02 -21.36
CA GLU A 334 -19.38 -32.97 -22.46
C GLU A 334 -20.16 -34.24 -22.04
N LYS A 335 -20.57 -34.35 -20.78
CA LYS A 335 -21.31 -35.51 -20.24
C LYS A 335 -22.82 -35.28 -20.05
N TYR A 336 -23.38 -34.16 -20.51
CA TYR A 336 -24.83 -33.93 -20.46
C TYR A 336 -25.41 -33.57 -21.84
#